data_2ddefaa6d4b7dafafeb5a93a827b8fa8
#
_entry.id   2ddefaa6d4b7dafafeb5a93a827b8fa8
#
_cell.length_a   1.000
_cell.length_b   1.000
_cell.length_c   1.000
_cell.angle_alpha   90.00
_cell.angle_beta   90.00
_cell.angle_gamma   90.00
#
_symmetry.space_group_name_H-M   'P 1'
#
loop_
_entity.id
_entity.type
_entity.pdbx_description
1 polymer ?
#
loop_
_entity_poly.entity_id
_entity_poly.type
_entity_poly.pdbx_seq_one_letter_code
_entity_poly.pdbx_strand_id
1 'polypeptide(L)'
;MMLELTRHGRDSLSRPATLAAVDESAHPSVEVEVRGLSIYTHHGVTDAEQEVGQRLEFELTLDVPDCDAVLTDRVEDTVDYSEVCDIVALAATERSYRTLERLCHVVAERLMERFDCESVQVRAAKPEPPVPYPVQEAGVEVTLERSLDREPDDEDGI
;
A
#
# COMPACT_ATOMS: atom_id res chain seq x y z
N MET A 1 -67.07 27.22 -23.31
CA MET A 1 -66.14 27.47 -22.26
C MET A 1 -64.93 26.55 -22.49
N MET A 2 -63.83 27.07 -23.12
CA MET A 2 -62.63 26.32 -23.51
C MET A 2 -61.69 26.29 -22.37
N LEU A 3 -61.18 25.08 -21.97
CA LEU A 3 -60.06 24.91 -21.08
C LEU A 3 -58.86 24.48 -21.91
N GLU A 4 -57.89 25.40 -22.06
CA GLU A 4 -56.61 25.11 -22.67
C GLU A 4 -55.75 24.34 -21.68
N LEU A 5 -55.33 23.15 -22.10
CA LEU A 5 -54.30 22.33 -21.42
C LEU A 5 -52.93 22.70 -21.99
N THR A 6 -52.18 23.51 -21.25
CA THR A 6 -50.79 23.81 -21.56
C THR A 6 -49.93 22.65 -21.13
N ARG A 7 -49.43 21.84 -22.08
CA ARG A 7 -48.37 20.86 -21.88
C ARG A 7 -47.05 21.57 -21.77
N HIS A 8 -46.43 21.55 -20.58
CA HIS A 8 -45.03 21.81 -20.44
C HIS A 8 -44.25 20.47 -20.47
N GLY A 9 -43.80 20.12 -21.66
CA GLY A 9 -42.80 19.12 -21.84
C GLY A 9 -41.43 19.69 -21.44
N ARG A 10 -40.85 19.20 -20.34
CA ARG A 10 -39.41 19.36 -20.09
C ARG A 10 -38.72 18.08 -20.53
N ASP A 11 -38.29 18.08 -21.76
CA ASP A 11 -37.25 17.15 -22.22
C ASP A 11 -35.95 17.46 -21.49
N SER A 12 -35.72 16.71 -20.44
CA SER A 12 -34.39 16.61 -19.82
C SER A 12 -33.61 15.57 -20.62
N LEU A 13 -33.01 16.02 -21.72
CA LEU A 13 -31.99 15.25 -22.43
C LEU A 13 -30.77 15.19 -21.51
N SER A 14 -30.67 14.10 -20.73
CA SER A 14 -29.43 13.71 -20.07
C SER A 14 -28.38 13.53 -21.14
N ARG A 15 -27.40 14.44 -21.16
CA ARG A 15 -26.18 14.29 -21.99
C ARG A 15 -25.51 12.98 -21.54
N PRO A 16 -25.17 12.08 -22.46
CA PRO A 16 -24.37 10.92 -22.07
C PRO A 16 -23.05 11.43 -21.51
N ALA A 17 -22.69 10.91 -20.35
CA ALA A 17 -21.35 11.14 -19.80
C ALA A 17 -20.36 10.72 -20.89
N THR A 18 -19.57 11.67 -21.34
CA THR A 18 -18.47 11.40 -22.27
C THR A 18 -17.53 10.45 -21.55
N LEU A 19 -17.49 9.20 -22.00
CA LEU A 19 -16.43 8.28 -21.62
C LEU A 19 -15.13 9.00 -21.97
N ALA A 20 -14.34 9.35 -20.96
CA ALA A 20 -12.99 9.86 -21.18
C ALA A 20 -12.27 8.85 -22.07
N ALA A 21 -11.68 9.30 -23.15
CA ALA A 21 -10.91 8.44 -24.03
C ALA A 21 -9.79 7.80 -23.21
N VAL A 22 -9.80 6.46 -23.13
CA VAL A 22 -8.70 5.72 -22.55
C VAL A 22 -7.51 5.93 -23.45
N ASP A 23 -6.44 6.51 -22.91
CA ASP A 23 -5.18 6.63 -23.63
C ASP A 23 -4.59 5.21 -23.77
N GLU A 24 -4.67 4.64 -24.99
CA GLU A 24 -4.16 3.30 -25.27
C GLU A 24 -2.64 3.20 -25.12
N SER A 25 -1.94 4.33 -24.96
CA SER A 25 -0.49 4.38 -24.70
C SER A 25 -0.16 4.44 -23.21
N ALA A 26 -1.14 4.68 -22.34
CA ALA A 26 -0.93 4.75 -20.91
C ALA A 26 -0.96 3.33 -20.31
N HIS A 27 0.16 2.89 -19.77
CA HIS A 27 0.21 1.69 -18.95
C HIS A 27 -0.53 1.98 -17.64
N PRO A 28 -1.48 1.14 -17.23
CA PRO A 28 -2.20 1.36 -15.98
C PRO A 28 -1.27 1.16 -14.78
N SER A 29 -1.41 2.00 -13.76
CA SER A 29 -0.85 1.71 -12.44
C SER A 29 -1.71 0.66 -11.75
N VAL A 30 -1.05 -0.22 -11.00
CA VAL A 30 -1.69 -1.30 -10.24
C VAL A 30 -1.27 -1.19 -8.79
N GLU A 31 -2.23 -1.30 -7.90
CA GLU A 31 -2.00 -1.40 -6.47
C GLU A 31 -2.06 -2.88 -6.06
N VAL A 32 -0.95 -3.42 -5.55
CA VAL A 32 -0.88 -4.79 -5.04
C VAL A 32 -1.01 -4.74 -3.53
N GLU A 33 -2.04 -5.41 -3.01
CA GLU A 33 -2.34 -5.44 -1.59
C GLU A 33 -2.16 -6.83 -0.99
N VAL A 34 -1.54 -6.88 0.19
CA VAL A 34 -1.54 -8.07 1.07
C VAL A 34 -2.17 -7.67 2.38
N ARG A 35 -3.24 -8.34 2.78
CA ARG A 35 -3.98 -8.03 4.01
C ARG A 35 -4.04 -9.22 4.94
N GLY A 36 -3.89 -8.96 6.25
CA GLY A 36 -4.03 -9.97 7.27
C GLY A 36 -2.92 -11.03 7.28
N LEU A 37 -1.70 -10.68 6.82
CA LEU A 37 -0.54 -11.56 6.94
C LEU A 37 -0.14 -11.67 8.41
N SER A 38 -0.34 -12.83 9.00
CA SER A 38 -0.15 -13.07 10.44
C SER A 38 1.14 -13.85 10.68
N ILE A 39 2.07 -13.26 11.44
CA ILE A 39 3.39 -13.83 11.72
C ILE A 39 3.67 -13.76 13.20
N TYR A 40 4.11 -14.88 13.80
CA TYR A 40 4.60 -14.90 15.17
C TYR A 40 6.00 -14.31 15.23
N THR A 41 6.20 -13.31 16.08
CA THR A 41 7.41 -12.49 16.13
C THR A 41 7.86 -12.22 17.56
N HIS A 42 9.09 -11.74 17.71
CA HIS A 42 9.71 -11.37 18.98
C HIS A 42 10.10 -9.89 19.02
N HIS A 43 9.13 -9.01 18.77
CA HIS A 43 9.30 -7.56 18.82
C HIS A 43 8.63 -6.96 20.04
N GLY A 44 9.19 -5.92 20.60
CA GLY A 44 8.60 -5.19 21.69
C GLY A 44 9.58 -4.27 22.40
N VAL A 45 9.05 -3.32 23.17
CA VAL A 45 9.83 -2.34 23.91
C VAL A 45 10.56 -2.99 25.08
N THR A 46 9.92 -3.96 25.74
CA THR A 46 10.46 -4.66 26.90
C THR A 46 11.17 -5.97 26.51
N ASP A 47 12.14 -6.38 27.34
CA ASP A 47 12.81 -7.65 27.14
C ASP A 47 11.84 -8.83 27.28
N ALA A 48 10.83 -8.71 28.15
CA ALA A 48 9.79 -9.73 28.33
C ALA A 48 8.93 -9.91 27.06
N GLU A 49 8.56 -8.84 26.39
CA GLU A 49 7.84 -8.92 25.09
C GLU A 49 8.68 -9.62 24.03
N GLN A 50 9.99 -9.32 23.98
CA GLN A 50 10.91 -9.94 23.03
C GLN A 50 11.17 -11.42 23.34
N GLU A 51 11.20 -11.82 24.62
CA GLU A 51 11.41 -13.19 25.04
C GLU A 51 10.18 -14.06 24.76
N VAL A 52 8.99 -13.60 25.15
CA VAL A 52 7.73 -14.34 24.98
C VAL A 52 7.29 -14.34 23.51
N GLY A 53 7.43 -13.22 22.86
CA GLY A 53 6.95 -13.00 21.51
C GLY A 53 5.44 -12.82 21.43
N GLN A 54 4.97 -12.47 20.27
CA GLN A 54 3.56 -12.31 19.97
C GLN A 54 3.30 -12.37 18.46
N ARG A 55 2.05 -12.59 18.12
CA ARG A 55 1.60 -12.51 16.73
C ARG A 55 1.43 -11.05 16.31
N LEU A 56 1.99 -10.70 15.16
CA LEU A 56 1.71 -9.45 14.47
C LEU A 56 0.87 -9.71 13.23
N GLU A 57 0.03 -8.76 12.89
CA GLU A 57 -0.70 -8.72 11.62
C GLU A 57 -0.13 -7.61 10.74
N PHE A 58 0.17 -7.97 9.48
CA PHE A 58 0.72 -7.05 8.50
C PHE A 58 -0.30 -6.78 7.39
N GLU A 59 -0.36 -5.54 6.98
CA GLU A 59 -1.03 -5.09 5.77
C GLU A 59 -0.01 -4.32 4.93
N LEU A 60 0.02 -4.60 3.65
CA LEU A 60 0.96 -4.00 2.72
C LEU A 60 0.23 -3.54 1.48
N THR A 61 0.67 -2.41 0.96
CA THR A 61 0.21 -1.85 -0.31
C THR A 61 1.43 -1.40 -1.10
N LEU A 62 1.56 -1.89 -2.33
CA LEU A 62 2.63 -1.55 -3.25
C LEU A 62 2.01 -0.93 -4.50
N ASP A 63 2.40 0.30 -4.81
CA ASP A 63 1.97 0.99 -6.02
C ASP A 63 2.96 0.70 -7.15
N VAL A 64 2.48 0.00 -8.17
CA VAL A 64 3.26 -0.45 -9.32
C VAL A 64 2.85 0.40 -10.52
N PRO A 65 3.65 1.42 -10.87
CA PRO A 65 3.39 2.21 -12.07
C PRO A 65 3.67 1.37 -13.33
N ASP A 66 3.01 1.68 -14.41
CA ASP A 66 3.26 1.05 -15.73
C ASP A 66 3.32 -0.48 -15.67
N CYS A 67 2.32 -1.11 -15.03
CA CYS A 67 2.28 -2.55 -14.80
C CYS A 67 1.98 -3.30 -16.10
N ASP A 68 3.00 -3.88 -16.72
CA ASP A 68 2.89 -4.62 -17.97
C ASP A 68 2.07 -5.91 -17.86
N ALA A 69 1.94 -6.48 -16.67
CA ALA A 69 1.16 -7.70 -16.43
C ALA A 69 -0.33 -7.55 -16.83
N VAL A 70 -0.85 -6.33 -16.83
CA VAL A 70 -2.20 -6.03 -17.31
C VAL A 70 -2.38 -6.40 -18.79
N LEU A 71 -1.31 -6.36 -19.57
CA LEU A 71 -1.29 -6.71 -20.99
C LEU A 71 -0.73 -8.10 -21.26
N THR A 72 0.29 -8.50 -20.52
CA THR A 72 1.06 -9.72 -20.78
C THR A 72 0.51 -10.96 -20.08
N ASP A 73 -0.25 -10.77 -19.00
CA ASP A 73 -0.71 -11.85 -18.10
C ASP A 73 0.44 -12.70 -17.53
N ARG A 74 1.59 -12.06 -17.23
CA ARG A 74 2.78 -12.72 -16.73
C ARG A 74 3.13 -12.19 -15.34
N VAL A 75 3.44 -13.10 -14.41
CA VAL A 75 3.82 -12.74 -13.03
C VAL A 75 5.16 -11.99 -12.97
N GLU A 76 6.05 -12.24 -13.92
CA GLU A 76 7.34 -11.55 -14.02
C GLU A 76 7.20 -10.05 -14.32
N ASP A 77 6.05 -9.64 -14.85
CA ASP A 77 5.75 -8.26 -15.24
C ASP A 77 4.97 -7.48 -14.17
N THR A 78 4.88 -8.04 -12.96
CA THR A 78 4.23 -7.42 -11.79
C THR A 78 4.96 -7.77 -10.50
N VAL A 79 4.39 -7.39 -9.36
CA VAL A 79 4.85 -7.79 -8.03
C VAL A 79 4.24 -9.15 -7.67
N ASP A 80 5.09 -10.14 -7.44
CA ASP A 80 4.66 -11.42 -6.89
C ASP A 80 4.37 -11.28 -5.38
N TYR A 81 3.10 -11.32 -4.99
CA TYR A 81 2.70 -11.19 -3.61
C TYR A 81 3.19 -12.34 -2.71
N SER A 82 3.51 -13.51 -3.26
CA SER A 82 4.13 -14.61 -2.51
C SER A 82 5.53 -14.20 -2.05
N GLU A 83 6.30 -13.59 -2.94
CA GLU A 83 7.63 -13.07 -2.62
C GLU A 83 7.55 -11.90 -1.62
N VAL A 84 6.52 -11.04 -1.73
CA VAL A 84 6.25 -10.01 -0.73
C VAL A 84 6.08 -10.62 0.67
N CYS A 85 5.27 -11.66 0.81
CA CYS A 85 5.06 -12.36 2.08
C CYS A 85 6.36 -12.97 2.63
N ASP A 86 7.20 -13.54 1.77
CA ASP A 86 8.49 -14.11 2.16
C ASP A 86 9.46 -13.05 2.69
N ILE A 87 9.51 -11.89 2.04
CA ILE A 87 10.34 -10.75 2.48
C ILE A 87 9.88 -10.25 3.85
N VAL A 88 8.56 -10.09 4.04
CA VAL A 88 8.00 -9.68 5.33
C VAL A 88 8.30 -10.69 6.43
N ALA A 89 8.08 -11.96 6.16
CA ALA A 89 8.33 -13.04 7.13
C ALA A 89 9.82 -13.08 7.55
N LEU A 90 10.72 -12.96 6.60
CA LEU A 90 12.17 -12.94 6.88
C LEU A 90 12.54 -11.72 7.72
N ALA A 91 12.12 -10.52 7.33
CA ALA A 91 12.41 -9.29 8.07
C ALA A 91 11.84 -9.31 9.50
N ALA A 92 10.65 -9.89 9.66
CA ALA A 92 9.96 -9.97 10.95
C ALA A 92 10.55 -11.03 11.91
N THR A 93 11.27 -12.03 11.40
CA THR A 93 11.75 -13.16 12.20
C THR A 93 13.26 -13.25 12.35
N GLU A 94 14.04 -12.56 11.53
CA GLU A 94 15.51 -12.65 11.57
C GLU A 94 16.14 -11.96 12.80
N ARG A 95 15.46 -10.96 13.37
CA ARG A 95 15.88 -10.24 14.57
C ARG A 95 14.72 -9.56 15.26
N SER A 96 14.90 -9.19 16.54
CA SER A 96 13.94 -8.40 17.30
C SER A 96 14.15 -6.90 17.12
N TYR A 97 13.07 -6.18 16.94
CA TYR A 97 13.02 -4.71 16.95
C TYR A 97 12.24 -4.22 18.16
N ARG A 98 12.65 -3.10 18.74
CA ARG A 98 11.98 -2.50 19.91
C ARG A 98 10.71 -1.76 19.51
N THR A 99 10.68 -1.22 18.29
CA THR A 99 9.54 -0.45 17.78
C THR A 99 9.01 -1.04 16.49
N LEU A 100 7.69 -0.99 16.31
CA LEU A 100 7.05 -1.42 15.07
C LEU A 100 7.39 -0.47 13.91
N GLU A 101 7.66 0.81 14.20
CA GLU A 101 8.10 1.80 13.23
C GLU A 101 9.38 1.34 12.53
N ARG A 102 10.38 0.87 13.30
CA ARG A 102 11.63 0.38 12.72
C ARG A 102 11.42 -0.88 11.92
N LEU A 103 10.60 -1.80 12.39
CA LEU A 103 10.26 -3.02 11.66
C LEU A 103 9.57 -2.69 10.32
N CYS A 104 8.53 -1.88 10.35
CA CYS A 104 7.80 -1.47 9.15
C CYS A 104 8.72 -0.76 8.15
N HIS A 105 9.61 0.11 8.63
CA HIS A 105 10.56 0.81 7.78
C HIS A 105 11.52 -0.17 7.07
N VAL A 106 12.09 -1.14 7.79
CA VAL A 106 12.97 -2.16 7.21
C VAL A 106 12.24 -3.00 6.17
N VAL A 107 11.00 -3.39 6.45
CA VAL A 107 10.17 -4.12 5.47
C VAL A 107 9.96 -3.28 4.22
N ALA A 108 9.57 -2.02 4.38
CA ALA A 108 9.31 -1.11 3.27
C ALA A 108 10.56 -0.87 2.41
N GLU A 109 11.74 -0.68 3.05
CA GLU A 109 13.01 -0.56 2.34
C GLU A 109 13.31 -1.78 1.48
N ARG A 110 13.18 -2.99 2.04
CA ARG A 110 13.44 -4.25 1.31
C ARG A 110 12.50 -4.46 0.13
N LEU A 111 11.23 -4.11 0.30
CA LEU A 111 10.25 -4.20 -0.78
C LEU A 111 10.55 -3.18 -1.87
N MET A 112 10.93 -1.96 -1.50
CA MET A 112 11.30 -0.91 -2.44
C MET A 112 12.58 -1.23 -3.22
N GLU A 113 13.54 -1.92 -2.60
CA GLU A 113 14.77 -2.38 -3.25
C GLU A 113 14.49 -3.55 -4.20
N ARG A 114 13.57 -4.43 -3.84
CA ARG A 114 13.29 -5.66 -4.60
C ARG A 114 12.38 -5.43 -5.79
N PHE A 115 11.39 -4.54 -5.64
CA PHE A 115 10.36 -4.30 -6.65
C PHE A 115 10.42 -2.87 -7.19
N ASP A 116 10.04 -2.72 -8.45
CA ASP A 116 9.92 -1.41 -9.07
C ASP A 116 8.56 -0.79 -8.75
N CYS A 117 8.46 -0.25 -7.53
CA CYS A 117 7.28 0.40 -7.00
C CYS A 117 7.51 1.91 -6.87
N GLU A 118 6.47 2.70 -7.06
CA GLU A 118 6.49 4.14 -6.79
C GLU A 118 6.36 4.41 -5.29
N SER A 119 5.50 3.65 -4.62
CA SER A 119 5.35 3.71 -3.17
C SER A 119 5.13 2.32 -2.56
N VAL A 120 5.52 2.19 -1.31
CA VAL A 120 5.27 1.02 -0.48
C VAL A 120 4.76 1.48 0.87
N GLN A 121 3.60 1.00 1.24
CA GLN A 121 2.98 1.22 2.54
C GLN A 121 3.00 -0.08 3.32
N VAL A 122 3.49 -0.03 4.55
CA VAL A 122 3.56 -1.19 5.47
C VAL A 122 2.91 -0.82 6.78
N ARG A 123 1.90 -1.57 7.15
CA ARG A 123 1.26 -1.51 8.45
C ARG A 123 1.57 -2.78 9.23
N ALA A 124 1.96 -2.64 10.51
CA ALA A 124 2.06 -3.75 11.45
C ALA A 124 1.23 -3.43 12.69
N ALA A 125 0.46 -4.40 13.15
CA ALA A 125 -0.40 -4.26 14.32
C ALA A 125 -0.23 -5.42 15.30
N LYS A 126 -0.35 -5.11 16.58
CA LYS A 126 -0.50 -6.07 17.67
C LYS A 126 -2.00 -6.28 17.91
N PRO A 127 -2.57 -7.44 17.58
CA PRO A 127 -3.99 -7.70 17.82
C PRO A 127 -4.31 -7.78 19.32
N GLU A 128 -3.32 -8.12 20.14
CA GLU A 128 -3.43 -8.16 21.60
C GLU A 128 -2.33 -7.31 22.23
N PRO A 129 -2.47 -5.96 22.20
CA PRO A 129 -1.43 -5.10 22.75
C PRO A 129 -1.33 -5.25 24.28
N PRO A 130 -0.10 -5.19 24.84
CA PRO A 130 0.12 -5.37 26.28
C PRO A 130 -0.19 -4.09 27.06
N VAL A 131 -1.46 -3.70 27.06
CA VAL A 131 -1.98 -2.52 27.76
C VAL A 131 -3.14 -2.92 28.69
N PRO A 132 -3.32 -2.24 29.85
CA PRO A 132 -4.35 -2.59 30.82
C PRO A 132 -5.74 -2.02 30.48
N TYR A 133 -6.04 -1.85 29.21
CA TYR A 133 -7.28 -1.27 28.70
C TYR A 133 -7.88 -2.12 27.58
N PRO A 134 -9.20 -2.09 27.38
CA PRO A 134 -9.84 -2.75 26.26
C PRO A 134 -9.49 -2.00 24.95
N VAL A 135 -8.49 -2.51 24.25
CA VAL A 135 -8.04 -2.01 22.95
C VAL A 135 -8.13 -3.15 21.95
N GLN A 136 -8.72 -2.91 20.80
CA GLN A 136 -8.85 -3.93 19.76
C GLN A 136 -7.51 -4.30 19.15
N GLU A 137 -6.70 -3.30 18.85
CA GLU A 137 -5.35 -3.46 18.32
C GLU A 137 -4.53 -2.19 18.55
N ALA A 138 -3.22 -2.30 18.47
CA ALA A 138 -2.32 -1.17 18.39
C ALA A 138 -1.35 -1.41 17.22
N GLY A 139 -1.22 -0.43 16.34
CA GLY A 139 -0.41 -0.58 15.14
C GLY A 139 0.24 0.71 14.70
N VAL A 140 1.19 0.57 13.79
CA VAL A 140 1.86 1.67 13.10
C VAL A 140 1.85 1.42 11.60
N GLU A 141 1.96 2.49 10.85
CA GLU A 141 2.03 2.47 9.41
C GLU A 141 3.18 3.34 8.94
N VAL A 142 3.95 2.83 7.99
CA VAL A 142 5.07 3.55 7.36
C VAL A 142 4.86 3.53 5.87
N THR A 143 4.99 4.68 5.24
CA THR A 143 4.97 4.81 3.78
C THR A 143 6.33 5.30 3.30
N LEU A 144 6.91 4.58 2.34
CA LEU A 144 8.07 5.04 1.58
C LEU A 144 7.63 5.35 0.15
N GLU A 145 8.13 6.47 -0.36
CA GLU A 145 7.95 6.88 -1.76
C GLU A 145 9.32 6.89 -2.44
N ARG A 146 9.36 6.48 -3.70
CA ARG A 146 10.57 6.59 -4.50
C ARG A 146 10.81 8.05 -4.81
N SER A 147 11.95 8.58 -4.39
CA SER A 147 12.35 9.93 -4.75
C SER A 147 12.46 10.00 -6.28
N LEU A 148 11.70 10.88 -6.89
CA LEU A 148 12.02 11.34 -8.23
C LEU A 148 13.37 12.03 -8.08
N ASP A 149 14.41 11.55 -8.77
CA ASP A 149 15.72 12.16 -8.76
C ASP A 149 15.54 13.66 -9.00
N ARG A 150 15.78 14.46 -7.96
CA ARG A 150 16.12 15.86 -8.17
C ARG A 150 17.44 15.81 -8.92
N GLU A 151 17.42 16.18 -10.18
CA GLU A 151 18.64 16.54 -10.85
C GLU A 151 19.43 17.48 -9.94
N PRO A 152 20.74 17.26 -9.76
CA PRO A 152 21.55 18.18 -8.97
C PRO A 152 21.40 19.55 -9.63
N ASP A 153 20.94 20.53 -8.83
CA ASP A 153 21.03 21.92 -9.23
C ASP A 153 22.49 22.18 -9.58
N ASP A 154 22.77 22.29 -10.88
CA ASP A 154 24.03 22.81 -11.40
C ASP A 154 24.12 24.26 -10.92
N GLU A 155 24.56 24.45 -9.68
CA GLU A 155 25.11 25.72 -9.24
C GLU A 155 26.53 25.85 -9.82
N ASP A 156 26.61 26.07 -11.12
CA ASP A 156 27.75 26.78 -11.69
C ASP A 156 27.41 28.28 -11.68
N GLY A 157 27.57 28.83 -10.49
CA GLY A 157 27.73 30.27 -10.33
C GLY A 157 29.17 30.64 -10.44
N ILE A 158 29.55 31.17 -11.56
CA ILE A 158 30.39 32.39 -11.78
C ILE A 158 30.68 32.57 -13.16
#